data_bb6ef178880a34ab2bb71cc3984062c9
#
_entry.id   bb6ef178880a34ab2bb71cc3984062c9
#
_cell.length_a   1.000
_cell.length_b   1.000
_cell.length_c   1.000
_cell.angle_alpha   90.00
_cell.angle_beta   90.00
_cell.angle_gamma   90.00
#
_symmetry.space_group_name_H-M   'P 1'
#
loop_
_entity.id
_entity.type
_entity.pdbx_description
1 polymer ?
#
loop_
_entity_poly.entity_id
_entity_poly.type
_entity_poly.pdbx_seq_one_letter_code
_entity_poly.pdbx_strand_id
1 'polypeptide(L)'
;MLRVHGLLRSGAFPHAAPEPALLETHISWVVLAGDYAYKIKKPVRLPFLDYSTLEARKHYCEAEVRLNRRLTPELYEGVSTIVATPEGLAVDQEGAVADYAVRMRRFPTDQRLDVRLADGRLAAGDLDHCARRIAAMHRSSPRAGSGGPYGTPEV
;
A
#
# COMPACT_ATOMS: atom_id res chain seq x y z
N MET A 1 -16.24 8.79 -10.00
CA MET A 1 -15.82 7.69 -9.09
C MET A 1 -14.97 6.71 -9.88
N LEU A 2 -13.77 6.39 -9.41
CA LEU A 2 -12.85 5.46 -10.08
C LEU A 2 -13.51 4.08 -10.23
N ARG A 3 -13.59 3.57 -11.45
CA ARG A 3 -14.09 2.21 -11.73
C ARG A 3 -12.89 1.25 -11.73
N VAL A 4 -12.39 0.89 -10.54
CA VAL A 4 -11.19 0.05 -10.36
C VAL A 4 -11.22 -1.26 -11.18
N HIS A 5 -12.39 -1.81 -11.47
CA HIS A 5 -12.56 -2.97 -12.33
C HIS A 5 -11.98 -2.78 -13.75
N GLY A 6 -11.84 -1.52 -14.22
CA GLY A 6 -11.15 -1.22 -15.47
C GLY A 6 -9.67 -1.61 -15.50
N LEU A 7 -9.08 -1.89 -14.33
CA LEU A 7 -7.71 -2.42 -14.20
C LEU A 7 -7.64 -3.95 -14.31
N LEU A 8 -8.77 -4.66 -14.30
CA LEU A 8 -8.76 -6.14 -14.31
C LEU A 8 -8.65 -6.69 -15.75
N ARG A 9 -7.68 -6.17 -16.50
CA ARG A 9 -7.34 -6.61 -17.86
C ARG A 9 -5.81 -6.71 -18.01
N SER A 10 -5.33 -7.64 -18.81
CA SER A 10 -3.89 -7.92 -18.96
C SER A 10 -3.07 -6.72 -19.43
N GLY A 11 -3.60 -5.88 -20.32
CA GLY A 11 -2.92 -4.70 -20.86
C GLY A 11 -2.96 -3.44 -19.98
N ALA A 12 -3.52 -3.52 -18.77
CA ALA A 12 -3.63 -2.35 -17.88
C ALA A 12 -2.31 -1.99 -17.17
N PHE A 13 -1.29 -2.84 -17.24
CA PHE A 13 -0.05 -2.70 -16.47
C PHE A 13 1.17 -2.60 -17.39
N PRO A 14 2.27 -1.96 -16.94
CA PRO A 14 3.51 -1.85 -17.71
C PRO A 14 4.33 -3.16 -17.75
N HIS A 15 3.77 -4.26 -17.25
CA HIS A 15 4.38 -5.59 -17.18
C HIS A 15 3.33 -6.67 -17.46
N ALA A 16 3.77 -7.91 -17.64
CA ALA A 16 2.86 -9.04 -17.83
C ALA A 16 1.98 -9.28 -16.59
N ALA A 17 0.67 -9.25 -16.78
CA ALA A 17 -0.34 -9.50 -15.76
C ALA A 17 -1.56 -10.18 -16.41
N PRO A 18 -1.47 -11.47 -16.75
CA PRO A 18 -2.52 -12.14 -17.54
C PRO A 18 -3.87 -12.19 -16.80
N GLU A 19 -3.86 -12.35 -15.49
CA GLU A 19 -5.06 -12.50 -14.66
C GLU A 19 -4.98 -11.59 -13.42
N PRO A 20 -5.20 -10.26 -13.56
CA PRO A 20 -5.22 -9.38 -12.40
C PRO A 20 -6.41 -9.72 -11.48
N ALA A 21 -6.16 -9.73 -10.16
CA ALA A 21 -7.17 -10.00 -9.15
C ALA A 21 -7.38 -8.80 -8.23
N LEU A 22 -8.62 -8.58 -7.80
CA LEU A 22 -9.00 -7.49 -6.90
C LEU A 22 -9.27 -8.01 -5.49
N LEU A 23 -8.59 -7.41 -4.52
CA LEU A 23 -8.90 -7.51 -3.11
C LEU A 23 -9.45 -6.16 -2.63
N GLU A 24 -10.46 -6.19 -1.79
CA GLU A 24 -11.12 -4.99 -1.30
C GLU A 24 -11.08 -4.91 0.22
N THR A 25 -10.76 -3.72 0.72
CA THR A 25 -10.84 -3.36 2.14
C THR A 25 -11.78 -2.17 2.33
N HIS A 26 -12.02 -1.75 3.57
CA HIS A 26 -12.88 -0.61 3.86
C HIS A 26 -12.39 0.70 3.20
N ILE A 27 -11.07 0.90 3.10
CA ILE A 27 -10.46 2.16 2.67
C ILE A 27 -9.56 2.02 1.43
N SER A 28 -9.41 0.82 0.88
CA SER A 28 -8.53 0.59 -0.28
C SER A 28 -9.02 -0.53 -1.17
N TRP A 29 -8.64 -0.44 -2.43
CA TRP A 29 -8.61 -1.56 -3.37
C TRP A 29 -7.15 -2.01 -3.56
N VAL A 30 -6.91 -3.30 -3.65
CA VAL A 30 -5.59 -3.86 -3.94
C VAL A 30 -5.71 -4.74 -5.16
N VAL A 31 -5.08 -4.31 -6.26
CA VAL A 31 -5.02 -5.10 -7.49
C VAL A 31 -3.73 -5.90 -7.49
N LEU A 32 -3.86 -7.21 -7.49
CA LEU A 32 -2.74 -8.14 -7.67
C LEU A 32 -2.53 -8.36 -9.16
N ALA A 33 -1.34 -8.01 -9.66
CA ALA A 33 -1.03 -8.06 -11.09
C ALA A 33 0.40 -8.58 -11.30
N GLY A 34 0.53 -9.83 -11.76
CA GLY A 34 1.83 -10.50 -11.86
C GLY A 34 2.58 -10.51 -10.53
N ASP A 35 3.81 -10.00 -10.55
CA ASP A 35 4.70 -9.92 -9.38
C ASP A 35 4.44 -8.69 -8.49
N TYR A 36 3.38 -7.91 -8.76
CA TYR A 36 3.10 -6.66 -8.07
C TYR A 36 1.71 -6.63 -7.45
N ALA A 37 1.59 -5.78 -6.42
CA ALA A 37 0.34 -5.38 -5.81
C ALA A 37 0.22 -3.85 -5.88
N TYR A 38 -0.91 -3.37 -6.40
CA TYR A 38 -1.23 -1.95 -6.52
C TYR A 38 -2.34 -1.59 -5.55
N LYS A 39 -1.99 -0.88 -4.47
CA LYS A 39 -2.95 -0.47 -3.45
C LYS A 39 -3.44 0.95 -3.72
N ILE A 40 -4.73 1.07 -4.04
CA ILE A 40 -5.43 2.29 -4.41
C ILE A 40 -6.30 2.71 -3.25
N LYS A 41 -6.20 3.95 -2.81
CA LYS A 41 -7.04 4.48 -1.73
C LYS A 41 -8.44 4.78 -2.25
N LYS A 42 -9.48 4.36 -1.51
CA LYS A 42 -10.87 4.71 -1.83
C LYS A 42 -11.12 6.20 -1.52
N PRO A 43 -11.95 6.91 -2.31
CA PRO A 43 -12.30 8.30 -2.06
C PRO A 43 -13.33 8.39 -0.92
N VAL A 44 -12.89 8.05 0.30
CA VAL A 44 -13.72 8.05 1.51
C VAL A 44 -13.24 9.11 2.50
N ARG A 45 -14.16 9.61 3.30
CA ARG A 45 -13.89 10.49 4.43
C ARG A 45 -14.43 9.85 5.70
N LEU A 46 -13.53 9.61 6.65
CA LEU A 46 -13.83 9.06 7.96
C LEU A 46 -13.30 10.02 9.04
N PRO A 47 -13.71 9.92 10.30
CA PRO A 47 -13.28 10.85 11.36
C PRO A 47 -11.76 10.94 11.53
N PHE A 48 -11.02 9.87 11.18
CA PHE A 48 -9.57 9.75 11.36
C PHE A 48 -8.77 9.78 10.06
N LEU A 49 -9.41 9.87 8.88
CA LEU A 49 -8.75 9.99 7.58
C LEU A 49 -9.64 10.65 6.54
N ASP A 50 -9.02 11.38 5.60
CA ASP A 50 -9.72 11.98 4.46
C ASP A 50 -8.95 11.65 3.17
N TYR A 51 -9.54 10.80 2.31
CA TYR A 51 -9.06 10.43 0.98
C TYR A 51 -9.99 10.98 -0.12
N SER A 52 -10.83 11.96 0.19
CA SER A 52 -11.87 12.44 -0.73
C SER A 52 -11.30 13.11 -1.99
N THR A 53 -10.17 13.82 -1.88
CA THR A 53 -9.54 14.48 -3.02
C THR A 53 -8.41 13.65 -3.65
N LEU A 54 -8.13 13.91 -4.93
CA LEU A 54 -7.03 13.24 -5.65
C LEU A 54 -5.66 13.58 -5.04
N GLU A 55 -5.47 14.84 -4.65
CA GLU A 55 -4.26 15.34 -4.01
C GLU A 55 -4.02 14.65 -2.66
N ALA A 56 -5.07 14.49 -1.85
CA ALA A 56 -5.00 13.76 -0.59
C ALA A 56 -4.57 12.30 -0.82
N ARG A 57 -5.18 11.62 -1.79
CA ARG A 57 -4.82 10.24 -2.11
C ARG A 57 -3.38 10.11 -2.58
N LYS A 58 -2.87 11.05 -3.42
CA LYS A 58 -1.47 11.12 -3.80
C LYS A 58 -0.56 11.26 -2.58
N HIS A 59 -0.82 12.27 -1.76
CA HIS A 59 -0.06 12.55 -0.53
C HIS A 59 0.03 11.32 0.38
N TYR A 60 -1.10 10.65 0.63
CA TYR A 60 -1.13 9.48 1.50
C TYR A 60 -0.51 8.23 0.86
N CYS A 61 -0.48 8.11 -0.48
CA CYS A 61 0.31 7.07 -1.14
C CYS A 61 1.81 7.30 -0.95
N GLU A 62 2.27 8.54 -1.14
CA GLU A 62 3.67 8.93 -0.93
C GLU A 62 4.10 8.76 0.54
N ALA A 63 3.24 9.17 1.48
CA ALA A 63 3.47 8.98 2.91
C ALA A 63 3.54 7.49 3.29
N GLU A 64 2.66 6.66 2.74
CA GLU A 64 2.66 5.21 2.98
C GLU A 64 3.97 4.58 2.49
N VAL A 65 4.43 4.89 1.29
CA VAL A 65 5.72 4.41 0.77
C VAL A 65 6.87 4.85 1.66
N ARG A 66 6.95 6.13 1.98
CA ARG A 66 8.01 6.69 2.82
C ARG A 66 8.09 6.04 4.20
N LEU A 67 6.94 5.86 4.84
CA LEU A 67 6.88 5.33 6.21
C LEU A 67 7.15 3.82 6.24
N ASN A 68 6.58 3.06 5.31
CA ASN A 68 6.72 1.60 5.33
C ASN A 68 8.09 1.13 4.81
N ARG A 69 8.75 1.88 3.94
CA ARG A 69 10.15 1.62 3.56
C ARG A 69 11.12 1.60 4.75
N ARG A 70 10.77 2.17 5.87
CA ARG A 70 11.57 2.10 7.10
C ARG A 70 11.64 0.68 7.67
N LEU A 71 10.61 -0.14 7.42
CA LEU A 71 10.56 -1.54 7.86
C LEU A 71 10.83 -2.52 6.71
N THR A 72 10.31 -2.25 5.53
CA THR A 72 10.30 -3.17 4.38
C THR A 72 10.64 -2.43 3.08
N PRO A 73 11.88 -1.91 2.93
CA PRO A 73 12.28 -1.15 1.73
C PRO A 73 12.20 -1.99 0.47
N GLU A 74 12.39 -3.30 0.59
CA GLU A 74 12.31 -4.29 -0.49
C GLU A 74 10.88 -4.53 -1.01
N LEU A 75 9.87 -4.23 -0.19
CA LEU A 75 8.48 -4.47 -0.55
C LEU A 75 7.83 -3.26 -1.23
N TYR A 76 8.07 -2.05 -0.72
CA TYR A 76 7.44 -0.82 -1.21
C TYR A 76 8.29 -0.18 -2.31
N GLU A 77 7.87 -0.33 -3.59
CA GLU A 77 8.65 0.20 -4.72
C GLU A 77 8.41 1.68 -5.01
N GLY A 78 7.20 2.18 -4.81
CA GLY A 78 6.90 3.58 -5.08
C GLY A 78 5.41 3.87 -5.24
N VAL A 79 5.12 5.02 -5.83
CA VAL A 79 3.76 5.42 -6.21
C VAL A 79 3.65 5.37 -7.72
N SER A 80 2.62 4.69 -8.21
CA SER A 80 2.24 4.61 -9.63
C SER A 80 1.05 5.51 -9.91
N THR A 81 0.97 6.04 -11.12
CA THR A 81 -0.22 6.74 -11.61
C THR A 81 -1.24 5.74 -12.17
N ILE A 82 -2.52 6.03 -11.96
CA ILE A 82 -3.61 5.38 -12.67
C ILE A 82 -4.15 6.41 -13.66
N VAL A 83 -4.15 6.08 -14.93
CA VAL A 83 -4.55 6.97 -16.00
C VAL A 83 -5.79 6.45 -16.71
N ALA A 84 -6.58 7.37 -17.26
CA ALA A 84 -7.66 7.04 -18.15
C ALA A 84 -7.13 6.93 -19.59
N THR A 85 -7.42 5.81 -20.25
CA THR A 85 -7.11 5.56 -21.66
C THR A 85 -8.39 5.24 -22.42
N PRO A 86 -8.39 5.23 -23.77
CA PRO A 86 -9.54 4.80 -24.56
C PRO A 86 -10.05 3.39 -24.21
N GLU A 87 -9.13 2.50 -23.82
CA GLU A 87 -9.43 1.10 -23.45
C GLU A 87 -9.87 0.92 -22.00
N GLY A 88 -9.83 2.00 -21.20
CA GLY A 88 -10.18 2.00 -19.77
C GLY A 88 -9.08 2.55 -18.87
N LEU A 89 -8.91 2.02 -17.68
CA LEU A 89 -7.85 2.43 -16.78
C LEU A 89 -6.53 1.68 -17.07
N ALA A 90 -5.41 2.37 -16.90
CA ALA A 90 -4.09 1.78 -17.03
C ALA A 90 -3.14 2.33 -15.96
N VAL A 91 -2.05 1.63 -15.68
CA VAL A 91 -1.03 1.99 -14.69
C VAL A 91 0.23 2.45 -15.40
N ASP A 92 0.75 3.63 -15.03
CA ASP A 92 2.01 4.20 -15.51
C ASP A 92 2.11 4.24 -17.06
N GLN A 93 1.00 4.56 -17.72
CA GLN A 93 0.89 4.78 -19.15
C GLN A 93 0.60 6.25 -19.47
N GLU A 94 0.57 6.59 -20.77
CA GLU A 94 0.13 7.91 -21.21
C GLU A 94 -1.39 8.07 -21.03
N GLY A 95 -1.82 9.21 -20.51
CA GLY A 95 -3.23 9.52 -20.30
C GLY A 95 -3.48 10.51 -19.18
N ALA A 96 -4.73 10.89 -19.02
CA ALA A 96 -5.13 11.78 -17.93
C ALA A 96 -5.09 11.02 -16.59
N VAL A 97 -4.40 11.58 -15.60
CA VAL A 97 -4.30 10.97 -14.27
C VAL A 97 -5.67 10.93 -13.61
N ALA A 98 -6.15 9.74 -13.31
CA ALA A 98 -7.42 9.47 -12.66
C ALA A 98 -7.26 9.15 -11.16
N ASP A 99 -6.13 8.52 -10.77
CA ASP A 99 -5.81 8.21 -9.37
C ASP A 99 -4.32 7.84 -9.19
N TYR A 100 -3.96 7.44 -7.96
CA TYR A 100 -2.64 6.98 -7.58
C TYR A 100 -2.72 5.65 -6.83
N ALA A 101 -1.67 4.83 -6.97
CA ALA A 101 -1.54 3.56 -6.27
C ALA A 101 -0.16 3.43 -5.60
N VAL A 102 -0.11 2.83 -4.43
CA VAL A 102 1.14 2.32 -3.86
C VAL A 102 1.51 1.04 -4.60
N ARG A 103 2.67 1.03 -5.28
CA ARG A 103 3.20 -0.16 -5.94
C ARG A 103 4.10 -0.92 -4.96
N MET A 104 3.81 -2.19 -4.81
CA MET A 104 4.52 -3.10 -3.90
C MET A 104 4.90 -4.38 -4.64
N ARG A 105 5.96 -5.05 -4.21
CA ARG A 105 6.21 -6.43 -4.57
C ARG A 105 5.13 -7.33 -3.99
N ARG A 106 4.61 -8.23 -4.80
CA ARG A 106 3.70 -9.27 -4.34
C ARG A 106 4.51 -10.35 -3.62
N PHE A 107 4.03 -10.79 -2.47
CA PHE A 107 4.57 -11.96 -1.76
C PHE A 107 3.51 -13.06 -1.72
N PRO A 108 3.92 -14.34 -1.63
CA PRO A 108 2.98 -15.46 -1.56
C PRO A 108 2.05 -15.34 -0.35
N THR A 109 0.78 -15.68 -0.54
CA THR A 109 -0.25 -15.58 0.52
C THR A 109 0.10 -16.43 1.75
N ASP A 110 0.76 -17.57 1.54
CA ASP A 110 1.20 -18.49 2.60
C ASP A 110 2.35 -17.91 3.46
N GLN A 111 2.96 -16.79 3.07
CA GLN A 111 3.93 -16.03 3.87
C GLN A 111 3.27 -15.02 4.81
N ARG A 112 1.97 -14.83 4.74
CA ARG A 112 1.24 -13.97 5.68
C ARG A 112 1.32 -14.57 7.10
N LEU A 113 1.51 -13.70 8.08
CA LEU A 113 1.69 -14.12 9.48
C LEU A 113 0.46 -14.87 10.02
N ASP A 114 -0.74 -14.39 9.69
CA ASP A 114 -2.01 -15.01 10.09
C ASP A 114 -2.18 -16.40 9.46
N VAL A 115 -1.82 -16.57 8.20
CA VAL A 115 -1.85 -17.89 7.52
C VAL A 115 -0.82 -18.82 8.12
N ARG A 116 0.43 -18.36 8.32
CA ARG A 116 1.48 -19.18 8.95
C ARG A 116 1.13 -19.60 10.38
N LEU A 117 0.45 -18.71 11.13
CA LEU A 117 -0.05 -19.06 12.46
C LEU A 117 -1.14 -20.14 12.39
N ALA A 118 -2.14 -19.95 11.51
CA ALA A 118 -3.24 -20.90 11.34
C ALA A 118 -2.74 -22.29 10.91
N ASP A 119 -1.70 -22.33 10.07
CA ASP A 119 -1.08 -23.56 9.57
C ASP A 119 -0.06 -24.19 10.56
N GLY A 120 0.15 -23.58 11.74
CA GLY A 120 1.16 -24.03 12.70
C GLY A 120 2.61 -23.89 12.23
N ARG A 121 2.86 -23.08 11.19
CA ARG A 121 4.18 -22.85 10.60
C ARG A 121 4.93 -21.64 11.18
N LEU A 122 4.32 -20.92 12.13
CA LEU A 122 4.95 -19.77 12.78
C LEU A 122 5.90 -20.26 13.87
N ALA A 123 7.20 -19.97 13.72
CA ALA A 123 8.21 -20.30 14.70
C ALA A 123 8.48 -19.11 15.66
N ALA A 124 8.94 -19.38 16.88
CA ALA A 124 9.34 -18.34 17.83
C ALA A 124 10.40 -17.40 17.24
N GLY A 125 11.33 -17.91 16.45
CA GLY A 125 12.35 -17.12 15.74
C GLY A 125 11.78 -16.10 14.75
N ASP A 126 10.61 -16.34 14.16
CA ASP A 126 9.92 -15.38 13.29
C ASP A 126 9.47 -14.15 14.09
N LEU A 127 8.93 -14.38 15.30
CA LEU A 127 8.51 -13.31 16.21
C LEU A 127 9.70 -12.51 16.72
N ASP A 128 10.78 -13.19 17.10
CA ASP A 128 12.02 -12.54 17.50
C ASP A 128 12.61 -11.66 16.39
N HIS A 129 12.56 -12.14 15.15
CA HIS A 129 13.00 -11.36 13.99
C HIS A 129 12.15 -10.08 13.83
N CYS A 130 10.83 -10.20 13.87
CA CYS A 130 9.90 -9.06 13.80
C CYS A 130 10.17 -8.07 14.93
N ALA A 131 10.31 -8.55 16.18
CA ALA A 131 10.58 -7.71 17.35
C ALA A 131 11.89 -6.93 17.20
N ARG A 132 12.96 -7.59 16.75
CA ARG A 132 14.26 -6.93 16.49
C ARG A 132 14.16 -5.85 15.40
N ARG A 133 13.43 -6.10 14.30
CA ARG A 133 13.23 -5.09 13.22
C ARG A 133 12.46 -3.88 13.75
N ILE A 134 11.37 -4.09 14.47
CA ILE A 134 10.56 -3.01 15.08
C ILE A 134 11.42 -2.21 16.08
N ALA A 135 12.16 -2.87 16.96
CA ALA A 135 13.03 -2.21 17.92
C ALA A 135 14.14 -1.39 17.24
N ALA A 136 14.71 -1.89 16.14
CA ALA A 136 15.70 -1.16 15.35
C ALA A 136 15.09 0.10 14.72
N MET A 137 13.89 -0.01 14.13
CA MET A 137 13.17 1.12 13.58
C MET A 137 12.85 2.17 14.66
N HIS A 138 12.39 1.76 15.85
CA HIS A 138 12.14 2.69 16.96
C HIS A 138 13.40 3.43 17.37
N ARG A 139 14.54 2.75 17.50
CA ARG A 139 15.82 3.38 17.85
C ARG A 139 16.31 4.40 16.82
N SER A 140 16.08 4.14 15.54
CA SER A 140 16.50 5.02 14.44
C SER A 140 15.48 6.13 14.13
N SER A 141 14.29 6.09 14.76
CA SER A 141 13.25 7.08 14.50
C SER A 141 13.60 8.43 15.16
N PRO A 142 13.30 9.57 14.52
CA PRO A 142 13.40 10.87 15.16
C PRO A 142 12.56 10.91 16.44
N ARG A 143 13.11 11.52 17.48
CA ARG A 143 12.35 11.76 18.73
C ARG A 143 11.50 13.01 18.56
N ALA A 144 10.28 12.99 19.09
CA ALA A 144 9.49 14.20 19.23
C ALA A 144 10.24 15.18 20.18
N GLY A 145 10.32 16.45 19.78
CA GLY A 145 10.92 17.49 20.64
C GLY A 145 10.08 17.69 21.91
N SER A 146 10.74 18.06 23.00
CA SER A 146 10.04 18.48 24.23
C SER A 146 9.20 19.74 23.92
N GLY A 147 7.89 19.65 24.12
CA GLY A 147 6.92 20.73 23.83
C GLY A 147 6.15 20.58 22.53
N GLY A 148 6.31 19.46 21.79
CA GLY A 148 5.42 19.13 20.67
C GLY A 148 4.06 18.62 21.15
N PRO A 149 3.03 18.60 20.27
CA PRO A 149 1.67 18.17 20.64
C PRO A 149 1.55 16.66 20.89
N TYR A 150 2.60 15.88 20.60
CA TYR A 150 2.55 14.42 20.68
C TYR A 150 2.95 13.90 22.06
N GLY A 151 2.16 12.98 22.58
CA GLY A 151 2.43 12.34 23.89
C GLY A 151 1.97 13.15 25.09
N THR A 152 1.16 14.18 24.88
CA THR A 152 0.47 14.89 25.97
C THR A 152 -0.87 14.20 26.28
N PRO A 153 -1.39 14.28 27.53
CA PRO A 153 -2.68 13.69 27.91
C PRO A 153 -3.89 14.27 27.14
N GLU A 154 -3.71 15.35 26.41
CA GLU A 154 -4.76 16.10 25.72
C GLU A 154 -4.89 15.73 24.23
N VAL A 155 -4.10 14.76 23.75
CA VAL A 155 -4.08 14.32 22.34
C VAL A 155 -4.58 12.88 22.25
#